data_d1c52ae88f1cd99d197f7cc2b6ec5a33
#
_entry.id   d1c52ae88f1cd99d197f7cc2b6ec5a33
#
_cell.length_a   1.000
_cell.length_b   1.000
_cell.length_c   1.000
_cell.angle_alpha   90.00
_cell.angle_beta   90.00
_cell.angle_gamma   90.00
#
_symmetry.space_group_name_H-M   'P 1'
#
loop_
_entity.id
_entity.type
_entity.pdbx_description
1 polymer ?
#
loop_
_entity_poly.entity_id
_entity_poly.type
_entity_poly.pdbx_seq_one_letter_code
_entity_poly.pdbx_strand_id
1 'polypeptide(L)'
;MSEGRAPEAVVWDLLRGAIMTRVLGLVVDLGIPAALAAGPKPVDTLAVETGADAETLHRLLRALASEGVFTELEPGVFGHTEASELLVGGTGWAEFAHLFGGVWHRAAGGIQADGREPAFERIHGTDYWSWLAAHPEEREIFDRAMAEGRERRTDRLEAFAWRGDETVVDVGGGNGSLLVELLERRPGLRGIVLDLPETVRDEEALGERIEFVEGSFFERVPRGDVYVLGTVLHDWDDESAARILRTIRRSASGDSHLLVLDAVMRPGNEPDGSKWLDVLMLAVLNGKERTEAQWRELLAAGGFEPVRFHEALIEAVPAADG
;
A
#
# COMPACT_ATOMS: atom_id res chain seq x y z
N MET A 1 -1.06 17.73 -20.11
CA MET A 1 -1.64 17.14 -21.34
C MET A 1 -0.53 16.37 -22.03
N SER A 2 -0.67 15.07 -22.27
CA SER A 2 0.32 14.28 -23.00
C SER A 2 0.33 14.74 -24.45
N GLU A 3 1.25 15.63 -24.79
CA GLU A 3 1.47 16.02 -26.18
C GLU A 3 1.87 14.77 -26.98
N GLY A 4 1.03 14.33 -27.90
CA GLY A 4 1.35 13.37 -28.95
C GLY A 4 0.60 12.04 -28.99
N ARG A 5 -0.26 11.68 -28.03
CA ARG A 5 -1.04 10.43 -28.12
C ARG A 5 -2.38 10.68 -28.82
N ALA A 6 -2.75 9.80 -29.78
CA ALA A 6 -4.07 9.85 -30.41
C ALA A 6 -5.18 9.63 -29.34
N PRO A 7 -6.31 10.37 -29.40
CA PRO A 7 -7.39 10.21 -28.42
C PRO A 7 -7.90 8.78 -28.27
N GLU A 8 -7.98 8.06 -29.38
CA GLU A 8 -8.42 6.65 -29.42
C GLU A 8 -7.44 5.74 -28.64
N ALA A 9 -6.14 6.01 -28.73
CA ALA A 9 -5.13 5.25 -28.01
C ALA A 9 -5.24 5.43 -26.48
N VAL A 10 -5.59 6.64 -26.04
CA VAL A 10 -5.82 6.92 -24.60
C VAL A 10 -6.98 6.09 -24.08
N VAL A 11 -8.12 6.09 -24.81
CA VAL A 11 -9.31 5.31 -24.41
C VAL A 11 -9.01 3.81 -24.48
N TRP A 12 -8.31 3.36 -25.52
CA TRP A 12 -7.99 1.93 -25.71
C TRP A 12 -7.09 1.39 -24.60
N ASP A 13 -6.10 2.16 -24.16
CA ASP A 13 -5.21 1.76 -23.07
C ASP A 13 -5.95 1.58 -21.75
N LEU A 14 -6.92 2.44 -21.45
CA LEU A 14 -7.77 2.29 -20.27
C LEU A 14 -8.67 1.05 -20.36
N LEU A 15 -9.26 0.78 -21.54
CA LEU A 15 -10.14 -0.39 -21.74
C LEU A 15 -9.37 -1.72 -21.59
N ARG A 16 -8.16 -1.82 -22.16
CA ARG A 16 -7.36 -3.04 -22.08
C ARG A 16 -6.68 -3.21 -20.70
N GLY A 17 -6.48 -2.12 -19.95
CA GLY A 17 -5.79 -2.12 -18.67
C GLY A 17 -6.37 -3.11 -17.68
N ALA A 18 -7.70 -3.19 -17.57
CA ALA A 18 -8.36 -4.14 -16.69
C ALA A 18 -8.03 -5.62 -17.03
N ILE A 19 -7.97 -5.95 -18.34
CA ILE A 19 -7.59 -7.30 -18.78
C ILE A 19 -6.12 -7.58 -18.45
N MET A 20 -5.23 -6.63 -18.75
CA MET A 20 -3.79 -6.78 -18.52
C MET A 20 -3.45 -6.93 -17.04
N THR A 21 -4.14 -6.20 -16.16
CA THR A 21 -4.00 -6.34 -14.71
C THR A 21 -4.37 -7.74 -14.26
N ARG A 22 -5.49 -8.28 -14.74
CA ARG A 22 -5.90 -9.67 -14.42
C ARG A 22 -4.90 -10.70 -14.94
N VAL A 23 -4.39 -10.51 -16.17
CA VAL A 23 -3.40 -11.41 -16.79
C VAL A 23 -2.09 -11.41 -15.99
N LEU A 24 -1.61 -10.23 -15.57
CA LEU A 24 -0.41 -10.10 -14.77
C LEU A 24 -0.53 -10.86 -13.44
N GLY A 25 -1.62 -10.64 -12.68
CA GLY A 25 -1.86 -11.35 -11.43
C GLY A 25 -1.93 -12.86 -11.63
N LEU A 26 -2.65 -13.33 -12.67
CA LEU A 26 -2.75 -14.75 -12.96
C LEU A 26 -1.39 -15.40 -13.25
N VAL A 27 -0.54 -14.73 -14.02
CA VAL A 27 0.80 -15.24 -14.38
C VAL A 27 1.72 -15.29 -13.15
N VAL A 28 1.57 -14.33 -12.23
CA VAL A 28 2.26 -14.35 -10.94
C VAL A 28 1.74 -15.49 -10.05
N ASP A 29 0.42 -15.65 -9.93
CA ASP A 29 -0.22 -16.73 -9.15
C ASP A 29 0.19 -18.13 -9.63
N LEU A 30 0.42 -18.28 -10.92
CA LEU A 30 0.96 -19.51 -11.53
C LEU A 30 2.46 -19.74 -11.22
N GLY A 31 3.16 -18.78 -10.63
CA GLY A 31 4.58 -18.89 -10.30
C GLY A 31 5.51 -18.74 -11.50
N ILE A 32 5.05 -18.20 -12.63
CA ILE A 32 5.85 -18.03 -13.85
C ILE A 32 7.13 -17.19 -13.62
N PRO A 33 7.10 -16.06 -12.88
CA PRO A 33 8.32 -15.31 -12.60
C PRO A 33 9.38 -16.18 -11.91
N ALA A 34 9.00 -16.93 -10.87
CA ALA A 34 9.91 -17.82 -10.17
C ALA A 34 10.43 -18.97 -11.06
N ALA A 35 9.56 -19.53 -11.91
CA ALA A 35 9.95 -20.58 -12.86
C ALA A 35 11.01 -20.12 -13.87
N LEU A 36 11.03 -18.83 -14.22
CA LEU A 36 11.98 -18.21 -15.14
C LEU A 36 13.28 -17.73 -14.45
N ALA A 37 13.39 -17.77 -13.13
CA ALA A 37 14.55 -17.24 -12.40
C ALA A 37 15.88 -17.89 -12.78
N ALA A 38 15.88 -19.14 -13.25
CA ALA A 38 17.08 -19.85 -13.73
C ALA A 38 17.42 -19.58 -15.21
N GLY A 39 16.62 -18.80 -15.92
CA GLY A 39 16.79 -18.43 -17.31
C GLY A 39 15.55 -18.69 -18.18
N PRO A 40 15.64 -18.35 -19.48
CA PRO A 40 14.52 -18.52 -20.41
C PRO A 40 14.06 -19.97 -20.56
N LYS A 41 12.75 -20.17 -20.72
CA LYS A 41 12.14 -21.51 -20.90
C LYS A 41 11.12 -21.53 -22.03
N PRO A 42 10.98 -22.69 -22.71
CA PRO A 42 9.85 -22.95 -23.60
C PRO A 42 8.53 -22.91 -22.82
N VAL A 43 7.49 -22.39 -23.45
CA VAL A 43 6.15 -22.29 -22.84
C VAL A 43 5.57 -23.66 -22.45
N ASP A 44 5.85 -24.70 -23.24
CA ASP A 44 5.44 -26.07 -22.91
C ASP A 44 6.06 -26.57 -21.59
N THR A 45 7.32 -26.20 -21.34
CA THR A 45 8.01 -26.50 -20.07
C THR A 45 7.36 -25.74 -18.92
N LEU A 46 7.12 -24.43 -19.08
CA LEU A 46 6.44 -23.63 -18.09
C LEU A 46 5.04 -24.16 -17.77
N ALA A 47 4.29 -24.56 -18.79
CA ALA A 47 2.96 -25.13 -18.64
C ALA A 47 2.97 -26.44 -17.80
N VAL A 48 3.94 -27.32 -18.04
CA VAL A 48 4.10 -28.55 -17.24
C VAL A 48 4.49 -28.23 -15.79
N GLU A 49 5.43 -27.29 -15.57
CA GLU A 49 5.89 -26.91 -14.23
C GLU A 49 4.79 -26.27 -13.38
N THR A 50 3.88 -25.52 -14.00
CA THR A 50 2.85 -24.73 -13.32
C THR A 50 1.45 -25.36 -13.38
N GLY A 51 1.29 -26.44 -14.13
CA GLY A 51 -0.01 -27.08 -14.34
C GLY A 51 -0.97 -26.30 -15.25
N ALA A 52 -0.46 -25.32 -15.99
CA ALA A 52 -1.25 -24.49 -16.90
C ALA A 52 -1.45 -25.17 -18.27
N ASP A 53 -2.48 -24.75 -19.01
CA ASP A 53 -2.62 -25.10 -20.43
C ASP A 53 -1.59 -24.31 -21.28
N ALA A 54 -0.81 -24.99 -22.10
CA ALA A 54 0.30 -24.39 -22.84
C ALA A 54 -0.15 -23.33 -23.86
N GLU A 55 -1.29 -23.57 -24.55
CA GLU A 55 -1.83 -22.58 -25.52
C GLU A 55 -2.32 -21.33 -24.80
N THR A 56 -3.04 -21.50 -23.71
CA THR A 56 -3.52 -20.40 -22.88
C THR A 56 -2.33 -19.61 -22.32
N LEU A 57 -1.36 -20.30 -21.70
CA LEU A 57 -0.18 -19.65 -21.13
C LEU A 57 0.63 -18.85 -22.18
N HIS A 58 0.80 -19.43 -23.38
CA HIS A 58 1.46 -18.73 -24.49
C HIS A 58 0.77 -17.41 -24.84
N ARG A 59 -0.57 -17.42 -24.89
CA ARG A 59 -1.36 -16.21 -25.19
C ARG A 59 -1.20 -15.14 -24.10
N LEU A 60 -1.20 -15.55 -22.84
CA LEU A 60 -1.01 -14.64 -21.70
C LEU A 60 0.40 -14.02 -21.71
N LEU A 61 1.43 -14.85 -21.84
CA LEU A 61 2.82 -14.38 -21.83
C LEU A 61 3.14 -13.49 -23.04
N ARG A 62 2.63 -13.82 -24.23
CA ARG A 62 2.80 -12.98 -25.41
C ARG A 62 2.14 -11.61 -25.25
N ALA A 63 0.97 -11.53 -24.59
CA ALA A 63 0.32 -10.26 -24.29
C ALA A 63 1.16 -9.42 -23.31
N LEU A 64 1.68 -10.02 -22.24
CA LEU A 64 2.57 -9.34 -21.30
C LEU A 64 3.91 -8.95 -21.92
N ALA A 65 4.46 -9.79 -22.83
CA ALA A 65 5.68 -9.47 -23.55
C ALA A 65 5.50 -8.24 -24.47
N SER A 66 4.31 -8.06 -25.07
CA SER A 66 4.01 -6.86 -25.85
C SER A 66 3.95 -5.57 -25.04
N GLU A 67 3.78 -5.68 -23.70
CA GLU A 67 3.84 -4.57 -22.73
C GLU A 67 5.23 -4.45 -22.05
N GLY A 68 6.20 -5.28 -22.42
CA GLY A 68 7.55 -5.23 -21.88
C GLY A 68 7.74 -5.92 -20.53
N VAL A 69 6.75 -6.65 -20.01
CA VAL A 69 6.86 -7.34 -18.72
C VAL A 69 7.71 -8.62 -18.85
N PHE A 70 7.56 -9.37 -19.92
CA PHE A 70 8.43 -10.49 -20.29
C PHE A 70 9.00 -10.26 -21.68
N THR A 71 9.91 -11.14 -22.14
CA THR A 71 10.41 -11.13 -23.51
C THR A 71 10.25 -12.51 -24.15
N GLU A 72 9.78 -12.56 -25.38
CA GLU A 72 9.81 -13.75 -26.22
C GLU A 72 11.06 -13.71 -27.07
N LEU A 73 12.08 -14.52 -26.70
CA LEU A 73 13.41 -14.53 -27.33
C LEU A 73 13.42 -15.31 -28.65
N GLU A 74 12.67 -16.39 -28.70
CA GLU A 74 12.39 -17.23 -29.85
C GLU A 74 10.91 -17.63 -29.78
N PRO A 75 10.28 -18.04 -30.87
CA PRO A 75 8.86 -18.45 -30.85
C PRO A 75 8.55 -19.44 -29.72
N GLY A 76 7.74 -19.02 -28.76
CA GLY A 76 7.35 -19.82 -27.60
C GLY A 76 8.41 -19.95 -26.49
N VAL A 77 9.54 -19.24 -26.55
CA VAL A 77 10.56 -19.23 -25.49
C VAL A 77 10.56 -17.87 -24.77
N PHE A 78 10.18 -17.87 -23.51
CA PHE A 78 10.04 -16.65 -22.71
C PHE A 78 11.17 -16.50 -21.70
N GLY A 79 11.55 -15.26 -21.44
CA GLY A 79 12.53 -14.86 -20.45
C GLY A 79 12.13 -13.59 -19.71
N HIS A 80 12.92 -13.25 -18.69
CA HIS A 80 12.72 -12.02 -17.93
C HIS A 80 13.08 -10.75 -18.70
N THR A 81 12.43 -9.67 -18.34
CA THR A 81 12.88 -8.28 -18.48
C THR A 81 13.12 -7.72 -17.07
N GLU A 82 13.71 -6.52 -16.96
CA GLU A 82 13.84 -5.81 -15.67
C GLU A 82 12.50 -5.65 -14.94
N ALA A 83 11.39 -5.46 -15.68
CA ALA A 83 10.05 -5.35 -15.10
C ALA A 83 9.56 -6.67 -14.50
N SER A 84 9.77 -7.81 -15.18
CA SER A 84 9.33 -9.11 -14.67
C SER A 84 10.25 -9.66 -13.57
N GLU A 85 11.50 -9.21 -13.48
CA GLU A 85 12.40 -9.55 -12.37
C GLU A 85 11.87 -9.04 -11.02
N LEU A 86 11.15 -7.90 -11.00
CA LEU A 86 10.47 -7.39 -9.81
C LEU A 86 9.41 -8.36 -9.26
N LEU A 87 8.89 -9.24 -10.10
CA LEU A 87 7.82 -10.20 -9.76
C LEU A 87 8.36 -11.56 -9.26
N VAL A 88 9.68 -11.73 -9.15
CA VAL A 88 10.27 -13.00 -8.68
C VAL A 88 10.00 -13.24 -7.18
N GLY A 89 9.66 -12.20 -6.45
CA GLY A 89 9.34 -12.25 -5.02
C GLY A 89 10.35 -11.47 -4.15
N GLY A 90 9.95 -11.19 -2.93
CA GLY A 90 10.77 -10.49 -1.94
C GLY A 90 10.81 -8.96 -2.07
N THR A 91 10.18 -8.40 -3.09
CA THR A 91 10.10 -6.95 -3.33
C THR A 91 8.71 -6.36 -3.07
N GLY A 92 7.69 -7.20 -2.84
CA GLY A 92 6.29 -6.77 -2.69
C GLY A 92 5.52 -6.60 -4.02
N TRP A 93 6.21 -6.55 -5.16
CA TRP A 93 5.55 -6.37 -6.46
C TRP A 93 4.76 -7.59 -6.94
N ALA A 94 5.20 -8.80 -6.59
CA ALA A 94 4.44 -10.02 -6.87
C ALA A 94 3.12 -10.02 -6.07
N GLU A 95 3.19 -9.64 -4.81
CA GLU A 95 2.04 -9.50 -3.91
C GLU A 95 1.06 -8.43 -4.40
N PHE A 96 1.56 -7.27 -4.85
CA PHE A 96 0.71 -6.28 -5.51
C PHE A 96 0.04 -6.81 -6.77
N ALA A 97 0.77 -7.54 -7.62
CA ALA A 97 0.18 -8.13 -8.83
C ALA A 97 -0.92 -9.15 -8.50
N HIS A 98 -0.74 -9.95 -7.42
CA HIS A 98 -1.77 -10.83 -6.88
C HIS A 98 -3.02 -10.05 -6.44
N LEU A 99 -2.86 -9.04 -5.58
CA LEU A 99 -3.97 -8.24 -5.06
C LEU A 99 -4.72 -7.49 -6.18
N PHE A 100 -3.98 -6.77 -7.03
CA PHE A 100 -4.55 -6.02 -8.16
C PHE A 100 -5.19 -6.93 -9.22
N GLY A 101 -4.62 -8.09 -9.51
CA GLY A 101 -5.20 -9.06 -10.44
C GLY A 101 -6.27 -9.96 -9.83
N GLY A 102 -6.37 -10.00 -8.51
CA GLY A 102 -7.24 -10.87 -7.73
C GLY A 102 -8.40 -10.14 -7.05
N VAL A 103 -8.29 -10.00 -5.74
CA VAL A 103 -9.39 -9.52 -4.88
C VAL A 103 -9.72 -8.04 -5.13
N TRP A 104 -8.73 -7.18 -5.33
CA TRP A 104 -8.95 -5.77 -5.64
C TRP A 104 -9.52 -5.57 -7.05
N HIS A 105 -9.12 -6.41 -8.00
CA HIS A 105 -9.72 -6.38 -9.35
C HIS A 105 -11.22 -6.63 -9.31
N ARG A 106 -11.65 -7.61 -8.52
CA ARG A 106 -13.09 -7.90 -8.33
C ARG A 106 -13.82 -6.72 -7.69
N ALA A 107 -13.22 -6.10 -6.67
CA ALA A 107 -13.78 -4.90 -6.04
C ALA A 107 -13.89 -3.74 -7.04
N ALA A 108 -12.83 -3.46 -7.81
CA ALA A 108 -12.84 -2.42 -8.83
C ALA A 108 -13.95 -2.65 -9.90
N GLY A 109 -14.14 -3.90 -10.33
CA GLY A 109 -15.24 -4.27 -11.24
C GLY A 109 -16.65 -4.10 -10.64
N GLY A 110 -16.74 -4.00 -9.32
CA GLY A 110 -17.99 -3.80 -8.59
C GLY A 110 -18.33 -2.35 -8.24
N ILE A 111 -17.51 -1.37 -8.62
CA ILE A 111 -17.75 0.04 -8.30
C ILE A 111 -19.10 0.50 -8.85
N GLN A 112 -19.88 1.18 -8.02
CA GLN A 112 -21.16 1.82 -8.38
C GLN A 112 -21.14 3.30 -7.97
N ALA A 113 -21.90 4.11 -8.67
CA ALA A 113 -21.95 5.56 -8.44
C ALA A 113 -23.01 5.96 -7.39
N ASP A 114 -23.48 5.03 -6.55
CA ASP A 114 -24.54 5.27 -5.56
C ASP A 114 -24.00 5.71 -4.17
N GLY A 115 -22.68 5.60 -3.94
CA GLY A 115 -21.99 6.10 -2.74
C GLY A 115 -22.39 5.43 -1.44
N ARG A 116 -22.90 4.18 -1.47
CA ARG A 116 -23.44 3.51 -0.28
C ARG A 116 -22.39 2.70 0.47
N GLU A 117 -21.91 1.63 -0.15
CA GLU A 117 -20.98 0.67 0.45
C GLU A 117 -19.78 0.46 -0.46
N PRO A 118 -18.57 0.18 0.08
CA PRO A 118 -17.46 -0.29 -0.72
C PRO A 118 -17.88 -1.47 -1.58
N ALA A 119 -17.39 -1.50 -2.82
CA ALA A 119 -17.69 -2.62 -3.72
C ALA A 119 -17.19 -3.95 -3.14
N PHE A 120 -16.09 -3.91 -2.39
CA PHE A 120 -15.54 -5.06 -1.69
C PHE A 120 -16.53 -5.67 -0.70
N GLU A 121 -17.08 -4.86 0.20
CA GLU A 121 -18.01 -5.30 1.24
C GLU A 121 -19.28 -5.90 0.62
N ARG A 122 -19.82 -5.24 -0.43
CA ARG A 122 -20.98 -5.73 -1.16
C ARG A 122 -20.75 -7.09 -1.86
N ILE A 123 -19.51 -7.33 -2.35
CA ILE A 123 -19.15 -8.58 -3.04
C ILE A 123 -18.85 -9.71 -2.05
N HIS A 124 -18.17 -9.40 -0.93
CA HIS A 124 -17.68 -10.39 0.02
C HIS A 124 -18.57 -10.54 1.27
N GLY A 125 -19.53 -9.63 1.48
CA GLY A 125 -20.46 -9.64 2.63
C GLY A 125 -19.80 -9.26 3.96
N THR A 126 -18.58 -8.71 3.93
CA THR A 126 -17.83 -8.25 5.10
C THR A 126 -16.82 -7.19 4.66
N ASP A 127 -16.39 -6.32 5.57
CA ASP A 127 -15.33 -5.36 5.31
C ASP A 127 -13.97 -6.04 5.04
N TYR A 128 -13.05 -5.28 4.44
CA TYR A 128 -11.75 -5.83 4.00
C TYR A 128 -10.88 -6.33 5.15
N TRP A 129 -10.87 -5.64 6.29
CA TRP A 129 -10.04 -6.01 7.44
C TRP A 129 -10.54 -7.29 8.09
N SER A 130 -11.86 -7.42 8.29
CA SER A 130 -12.49 -8.64 8.77
C SER A 130 -12.29 -9.81 7.79
N TRP A 131 -12.32 -9.51 6.48
CA TRP A 131 -12.02 -10.53 5.46
C TRP A 131 -10.57 -11.02 5.55
N LEU A 132 -9.59 -10.11 5.67
CA LEU A 132 -8.19 -10.48 5.86
C LEU A 132 -7.96 -11.28 7.14
N ALA A 133 -8.62 -10.93 8.24
CA ALA A 133 -8.54 -11.69 9.49
C ALA A 133 -9.07 -13.15 9.33
N ALA A 134 -10.04 -13.36 8.45
CA ALA A 134 -10.57 -14.69 8.12
C ALA A 134 -9.76 -15.46 7.05
N HIS A 135 -8.80 -14.80 6.38
CA HIS A 135 -7.99 -15.36 5.30
C HIS A 135 -6.49 -15.12 5.55
N PRO A 136 -5.85 -15.92 6.43
CA PRO A 136 -4.46 -15.67 6.86
C PRO A 136 -3.43 -15.65 5.73
N GLU A 137 -3.62 -16.46 4.68
CA GLU A 137 -2.72 -16.47 3.51
C GLU A 137 -2.78 -15.13 2.75
N GLU A 138 -3.98 -14.59 2.56
CA GLU A 138 -4.18 -13.28 1.91
C GLU A 138 -3.69 -12.13 2.80
N ARG A 139 -3.84 -12.26 4.11
CA ARG A 139 -3.27 -11.31 5.07
C ARG A 139 -1.76 -11.26 4.97
N GLU A 140 -1.08 -12.39 4.88
CA GLU A 140 0.36 -12.45 4.73
C GLU A 140 0.83 -11.82 3.39
N ILE A 141 0.08 -12.06 2.30
CA ILE A 141 0.33 -11.42 1.00
C ILE A 141 0.17 -9.90 1.11
N PHE A 142 -0.92 -9.44 1.74
CA PHE A 142 -1.16 -8.02 1.97
C PHE A 142 -0.03 -7.36 2.78
N ASP A 143 0.37 -7.96 3.90
CA ASP A 143 1.43 -7.42 4.76
C ASP A 143 2.77 -7.34 4.02
N ARG A 144 3.11 -8.32 3.16
CA ARG A 144 4.31 -8.26 2.30
C ARG A 144 4.19 -7.18 1.23
N ALA A 145 3.02 -7.01 0.61
CA ALA A 145 2.79 -5.93 -0.36
C ALA A 145 2.98 -4.55 0.31
N MET A 146 2.43 -4.37 1.52
CA MET A 146 2.53 -3.10 2.26
C MET A 146 3.96 -2.81 2.76
N ALA A 147 4.79 -3.83 2.91
CA ALA A 147 6.21 -3.64 3.24
C ALA A 147 7.04 -3.07 2.05
N GLU A 148 6.53 -3.15 0.81
CA GLU A 148 7.15 -2.49 -0.34
C GLU A 148 7.17 -0.97 -0.12
N GLY A 149 8.24 -0.33 -0.57
CA GLY A 149 8.39 1.13 -0.44
C GLY A 149 8.68 1.63 0.98
N ARG A 150 8.93 0.76 1.97
CA ARG A 150 9.33 1.16 3.33
C ARG A 150 10.57 2.06 3.32
N GLU A 151 11.59 1.74 2.51
CA GLU A 151 12.79 2.55 2.37
C GLU A 151 12.47 3.98 1.95
N ARG A 152 11.60 4.15 0.95
CA ARG A 152 11.12 5.48 0.54
C ARG A 152 10.33 6.19 1.64
N ARG A 153 9.56 5.44 2.46
CA ARG A 153 8.85 6.03 3.61
C ARG A 153 9.84 6.46 4.69
N THR A 154 10.83 5.64 4.99
CA THR A 154 11.89 5.99 5.94
C THR A 154 12.71 7.19 5.45
N ASP A 155 13.04 7.26 4.16
CA ASP A 155 13.72 8.42 3.55
C ASP A 155 12.92 9.74 3.75
N ARG A 156 11.59 9.67 3.65
CA ARG A 156 10.73 10.83 3.94
C ARG A 156 10.79 11.26 5.40
N LEU A 157 10.87 10.31 6.33
CA LEU A 157 11.02 10.61 7.76
C LEU A 157 12.36 11.29 8.09
N GLU A 158 13.39 11.16 7.23
CA GLU A 158 14.65 11.90 7.39
C GLU A 158 14.48 13.43 7.25
N ALA A 159 13.40 13.90 6.63
CA ALA A 159 13.09 15.32 6.55
C ALA A 159 12.60 15.92 7.89
N PHE A 160 12.23 15.08 8.86
CA PHE A 160 11.88 15.52 10.20
C PHE A 160 13.12 15.82 11.04
N ALA A 161 13.05 16.83 11.91
CA ALA A 161 14.17 17.26 12.75
C ALA A 161 14.24 16.41 14.06
N TRP A 162 14.74 15.21 13.97
CA TRP A 162 14.92 14.29 15.10
C TRP A 162 15.90 14.85 16.15
N ARG A 163 15.53 14.82 17.44
CA ARG A 163 16.42 15.09 18.55
C ARG A 163 17.37 13.92 18.82
N GLY A 164 16.89 12.69 18.54
CA GLY A 164 17.67 11.46 18.63
C GLY A 164 17.42 10.62 19.88
N ASP A 165 16.45 10.97 20.71
CA ASP A 165 16.06 10.26 21.94
C ASP A 165 14.54 10.01 22.05
N GLU A 166 13.81 10.27 20.97
CA GLU A 166 12.36 10.17 20.96
C GLU A 166 11.87 8.72 21.05
N THR A 167 10.71 8.58 21.69
CA THR A 167 9.84 7.39 21.54
C THR A 167 8.88 7.60 20.39
N VAL A 168 9.04 6.80 19.34
CA VAL A 168 8.24 6.83 18.13
C VAL A 168 7.14 5.80 18.22
N VAL A 169 5.87 6.22 18.06
CA VAL A 169 4.71 5.33 18.01
C VAL A 169 4.25 5.22 16.56
N ASP A 170 4.41 4.04 15.97
CA ASP A 170 3.92 3.70 14.64
C ASP A 170 2.49 3.15 14.77
N VAL A 171 1.52 3.98 14.40
CA VAL A 171 0.10 3.72 14.61
C VAL A 171 -0.49 3.03 13.37
N GLY A 172 -0.86 1.76 13.51
CA GLY A 172 -1.16 0.90 12.36
C GLY A 172 0.12 0.52 11.63
N GLY A 173 1.20 0.25 12.38
CA GLY A 173 2.54 0.05 11.83
C GLY A 173 2.77 -1.33 11.20
N GLY A 174 1.71 -2.16 11.08
CA GLY A 174 1.81 -3.47 10.46
C GLY A 174 2.84 -4.38 11.16
N ASN A 175 3.70 -4.98 10.37
CA ASN A 175 4.76 -5.85 10.89
C ASN A 175 5.94 -5.11 11.56
N GLY A 176 5.89 -3.78 11.67
CA GLY A 176 6.92 -2.96 12.31
C GLY A 176 8.15 -2.66 11.44
N SER A 177 8.15 -3.06 10.19
CA SER A 177 9.32 -2.92 9.30
C SER A 177 9.78 -1.48 9.10
N LEU A 178 8.86 -0.50 9.17
CA LEU A 178 9.20 0.93 9.10
C LEU A 178 10.05 1.36 10.31
N LEU A 179 9.63 0.98 11.52
CA LEU A 179 10.40 1.29 12.74
C LEU A 179 11.73 0.54 12.80
N VAL A 180 11.80 -0.71 12.36
CA VAL A 180 13.07 -1.45 12.28
C VAL A 180 14.07 -0.64 11.48
N GLU A 181 13.74 -0.22 10.27
CA GLU A 181 14.63 0.53 9.40
C GLU A 181 14.94 1.94 9.94
N LEU A 182 13.95 2.65 10.51
CA LEU A 182 14.17 3.96 11.11
C LEU A 182 15.15 3.87 12.28
N LEU A 183 15.00 2.86 13.17
CA LEU A 183 15.84 2.70 14.34
C LEU A 183 17.26 2.19 13.98
N GLU A 184 17.43 1.50 12.87
CA GLU A 184 18.76 1.17 12.33
C GLU A 184 19.51 2.45 11.93
N ARG A 185 18.83 3.37 11.25
CA ARG A 185 19.40 4.66 10.84
C ARG A 185 19.59 5.62 12.03
N ARG A 186 18.77 5.47 13.08
CA ARG A 186 18.71 6.35 14.26
C ARG A 186 18.78 5.56 15.57
N PRO A 187 19.98 5.12 16.00
CA PRO A 187 20.14 4.20 17.12
C PRO A 187 19.68 4.71 18.49
N GLY A 188 19.50 6.02 18.63
CA GLY A 188 19.03 6.63 19.90
C GLY A 188 17.52 6.58 20.09
N LEU A 189 16.74 6.32 19.02
CA LEU A 189 15.30 6.24 19.09
C LEU A 189 14.81 4.93 19.72
N ARG A 190 13.60 4.96 20.25
CA ARG A 190 12.82 3.79 20.70
C ARG A 190 11.52 3.72 19.89
N GLY A 191 11.01 2.53 19.65
CA GLY A 191 9.81 2.31 18.85
C GLY A 191 8.71 1.62 19.63
N ILE A 192 7.46 1.97 19.33
CA ILE A 192 6.27 1.24 19.72
C ILE A 192 5.44 1.04 18.46
N VAL A 193 5.20 -0.21 18.06
CA VAL A 193 4.23 -0.53 17.00
C VAL A 193 2.89 -0.79 17.65
N LEU A 194 1.85 -0.08 17.23
CA LEU A 194 0.47 -0.37 17.58
C LEU A 194 -0.25 -0.95 16.36
N ASP A 195 -0.68 -2.20 16.45
CA ASP A 195 -1.50 -2.83 15.41
C ASP A 195 -2.42 -3.90 16.00
N LEU A 196 -3.30 -4.46 15.17
CA LEU A 196 -4.23 -5.50 15.55
C LEU A 196 -3.48 -6.80 15.92
N PRO A 197 -4.04 -7.64 16.82
CA PRO A 197 -3.40 -8.88 17.24
C PRO A 197 -3.19 -9.89 16.10
N GLU A 198 -3.99 -9.80 15.02
CA GLU A 198 -3.92 -10.67 13.84
C GLU A 198 -2.77 -10.28 12.88
N THR A 199 -2.12 -9.13 13.10
CA THR A 199 -1.03 -8.66 12.24
C THR A 199 0.17 -9.61 12.34
N VAL A 200 0.62 -10.08 11.20
CA VAL A 200 1.81 -10.96 11.11
C VAL A 200 3.05 -10.12 11.41
N ARG A 201 3.79 -10.53 12.42
CA ARG A 201 5.02 -9.88 12.84
C ARG A 201 6.15 -10.88 13.04
N ASP A 202 7.37 -10.41 12.84
CA ASP A 202 8.59 -11.13 13.20
C ASP A 202 9.18 -10.48 14.46
N GLU A 203 8.90 -11.07 15.61
CA GLU A 203 9.35 -10.54 16.91
C GLU A 203 10.89 -10.51 17.03
N GLU A 204 11.59 -11.42 16.35
CA GLU A 204 13.05 -11.45 16.33
C GLU A 204 13.61 -10.25 15.53
N ALA A 205 12.96 -9.90 14.42
CA ALA A 205 13.34 -8.75 13.61
C ALA A 205 13.08 -7.40 14.30
N LEU A 206 12.09 -7.30 15.19
CA LEU A 206 11.78 -6.07 15.93
C LEU A 206 12.90 -5.71 16.94
N GLY A 207 13.56 -6.71 17.55
CA GLY A 207 14.64 -6.51 18.50
C GLY A 207 14.19 -5.83 19.82
N GLU A 208 15.15 -5.50 20.70
CA GLU A 208 14.87 -5.01 22.06
C GLU A 208 14.38 -3.53 22.12
N ARG A 209 14.51 -2.76 21.06
CA ARG A 209 14.18 -1.33 21.04
C ARG A 209 12.79 -1.03 20.50
N ILE A 210 12.07 -2.03 20.04
CA ILE A 210 10.71 -1.92 19.51
C ILE A 210 9.78 -2.77 20.34
N GLU A 211 8.78 -2.13 20.94
CA GLU A 211 7.69 -2.79 21.64
C GLU A 211 6.51 -2.94 20.68
N PHE A 212 5.89 -4.14 20.62
CA PHE A 212 4.63 -4.33 19.90
C PHE A 212 3.46 -4.30 20.89
N VAL A 213 2.53 -3.38 20.66
CA VAL A 213 1.31 -3.21 21.45
C VAL A 213 0.11 -3.61 20.63
N GLU A 214 -0.55 -4.70 21.03
CA GLU A 214 -1.79 -5.14 20.40
C GLU A 214 -2.96 -4.24 20.79
N GLY A 215 -3.73 -3.81 19.80
CA GLY A 215 -4.93 -3.02 20.05
C GLY A 215 -5.41 -2.20 18.85
N SER A 216 -6.54 -1.56 19.04
CA SER A 216 -7.14 -0.70 18.03
C SER A 216 -6.82 0.78 18.29
N PHE A 217 -6.32 1.47 17.27
CA PHE A 217 -6.13 2.92 17.31
C PHE A 217 -7.46 3.71 17.45
N PHE A 218 -8.60 3.07 17.27
CA PHE A 218 -9.90 3.66 17.59
C PHE A 218 -10.20 3.70 19.09
N GLU A 219 -9.52 2.88 19.89
CA GLU A 219 -9.72 2.76 21.32
C GLU A 219 -8.66 3.54 22.10
N ARG A 220 -7.41 3.20 21.87
CA ARG A 220 -6.28 3.84 22.54
C ARG A 220 -5.00 3.78 21.71
N VAL A 221 -4.12 4.74 21.93
CA VAL A 221 -2.77 4.80 21.37
C VAL A 221 -1.78 4.94 22.53
N PRO A 222 -0.62 4.26 22.54
CA PRO A 222 0.44 4.47 23.54
C PRO A 222 0.93 5.91 23.56
N ARG A 223 1.58 6.31 24.67
CA ARG A 223 2.23 7.62 24.76
C ARG A 223 3.57 7.58 24.04
N GLY A 224 3.91 8.65 23.33
CA GLY A 224 5.18 8.84 22.66
C GLY A 224 5.46 10.31 22.34
N ASP A 225 6.66 10.55 21.86
CA ASP A 225 7.09 11.89 21.45
C ASP A 225 6.71 12.19 20.01
N VAL A 226 6.78 11.17 19.14
CA VAL A 226 6.45 11.26 17.72
C VAL A 226 5.49 10.14 17.36
N TYR A 227 4.39 10.49 16.73
CA TYR A 227 3.40 9.55 16.20
C TYR A 227 3.54 9.49 14.68
N VAL A 228 3.67 8.28 14.15
CA VAL A 228 3.75 8.05 12.71
C VAL A 228 2.49 7.31 12.26
N LEU A 229 1.91 7.73 11.16
CA LEU A 229 0.83 7.06 10.43
C LEU A 229 1.32 6.88 9.00
N GLY A 230 1.66 5.66 8.62
CA GLY A 230 2.16 5.35 7.28
C GLY A 230 1.12 4.60 6.45
N THR A 231 0.47 5.27 5.48
CA THR A 231 -0.59 4.68 4.65
C THR A 231 -1.74 4.10 5.49
N VAL A 232 -2.23 4.89 6.45
CA VAL A 232 -3.30 4.49 7.37
C VAL A 232 -4.55 5.36 7.22
N LEU A 233 -4.39 6.70 7.22
CA LEU A 233 -5.56 7.59 7.23
C LEU A 233 -6.33 7.58 5.90
N HIS A 234 -5.67 7.19 4.81
CA HIS A 234 -6.32 7.05 3.52
C HIS A 234 -7.28 5.84 3.43
N ASP A 235 -7.16 4.88 4.34
CA ASP A 235 -8.06 3.72 4.42
C ASP A 235 -9.45 4.07 4.96
N TRP A 236 -9.61 5.29 5.51
CA TRP A 236 -10.77 5.69 6.28
C TRP A 236 -11.44 6.94 5.71
N ASP A 237 -12.78 7.00 5.88
CA ASP A 237 -13.53 8.23 5.66
C ASP A 237 -13.10 9.34 6.63
N ASP A 238 -13.58 10.57 6.39
CA ASP A 238 -13.14 11.73 7.18
C ASP A 238 -13.57 11.65 8.66
N GLU A 239 -14.70 11.02 8.99
CA GLU A 239 -15.17 10.85 10.36
C GLU A 239 -14.30 9.85 11.13
N SER A 240 -14.05 8.69 10.53
CA SER A 240 -13.22 7.64 11.09
C SER A 240 -11.75 8.08 11.21
N ALA A 241 -11.19 8.72 10.18
CA ALA A 241 -9.84 9.29 10.22
C ALA A 241 -9.69 10.36 11.31
N ALA A 242 -10.66 11.26 11.45
CA ALA A 242 -10.65 12.25 12.54
C ALA A 242 -10.78 11.58 13.93
N ARG A 243 -11.49 10.46 14.05
CA ARG A 243 -11.55 9.68 15.30
C ARG A 243 -10.20 9.10 15.66
N ILE A 244 -9.45 8.55 14.69
CA ILE A 244 -8.07 8.07 14.90
C ILE A 244 -7.21 9.20 15.42
N LEU A 245 -7.19 10.34 14.73
CA LEU A 245 -6.42 11.52 15.14
C LEU A 245 -6.78 12.00 16.54
N ARG A 246 -8.07 12.06 16.90
CA ARG A 246 -8.50 12.41 18.27
C ARG A 246 -8.01 11.41 19.32
N THR A 247 -7.88 10.11 18.96
CA THR A 247 -7.33 9.10 19.87
C THR A 247 -5.85 9.33 20.09
N ILE A 248 -5.09 9.65 19.03
CA ILE A 248 -3.68 10.05 19.15
C ILE A 248 -3.56 11.33 19.98
N ARG A 249 -4.39 12.35 19.72
CA ARG A 249 -4.39 13.64 20.44
C ARG A 249 -4.54 13.47 21.95
N ARG A 250 -5.35 12.50 22.42
CA ARG A 250 -5.50 12.21 23.86
C ARG A 250 -4.24 11.65 24.50
N SER A 251 -3.36 11.01 23.73
CA SER A 251 -2.11 10.42 24.22
C SER A 251 -0.92 11.34 24.05
N ALA A 252 -0.99 12.27 23.09
CA ALA A 252 0.05 13.21 22.75
C ALA A 252 0.19 14.30 23.83
N SER A 253 1.43 14.68 24.15
CA SER A 253 1.76 15.88 24.91
C SER A 253 1.77 17.12 24.03
N GLY A 254 1.87 18.31 24.63
CA GLY A 254 1.98 19.56 23.86
C GLY A 254 3.22 19.64 22.96
N ASP A 255 4.27 18.90 23.30
CA ASP A 255 5.54 18.87 22.57
C ASP A 255 5.64 17.68 21.58
N SER A 256 4.58 16.88 21.47
CA SER A 256 4.58 15.74 20.54
C SER A 256 4.43 16.20 19.10
N HIS A 257 4.92 15.38 18.16
CA HIS A 257 4.74 15.57 16.73
C HIS A 257 3.90 14.44 16.12
N LEU A 258 3.15 14.76 15.09
CA LEU A 258 2.44 13.83 14.23
C LEU A 258 3.05 13.87 12.84
N LEU A 259 3.45 12.73 12.33
CA LEU A 259 4.01 12.53 10.99
C LEU A 259 3.07 11.60 10.21
N VAL A 260 2.45 12.12 9.15
CA VAL A 260 1.57 11.34 8.28
C VAL A 260 2.27 11.10 6.94
N LEU A 261 2.46 9.85 6.58
CA LEU A 261 3.10 9.38 5.35
C LEU A 261 2.04 8.92 4.33
N ASP A 262 1.10 9.79 4.04
CA ASP A 262 0.07 9.59 3.02
C ASP A 262 0.25 10.57 1.85
N ALA A 263 -0.37 10.28 0.73
CA ALA A 263 -0.31 11.14 -0.43
C ALA A 263 -1.02 12.50 -0.17
N VAL A 264 -0.45 13.56 -0.71
CA VAL A 264 -1.12 14.86 -0.83
C VAL A 264 -1.55 15.02 -2.28
N MET A 265 -2.80 14.71 -2.58
CA MET A 265 -3.34 14.69 -3.93
C MET A 265 -3.33 16.08 -4.56
N ARG A 266 -2.78 16.20 -5.77
CA ARG A 266 -2.77 17.46 -6.52
C ARG A 266 -4.14 17.74 -7.11
N PRO A 267 -4.67 18.97 -6.95
CA PRO A 267 -5.91 19.36 -7.61
C PRO A 267 -5.72 19.49 -9.13
N GLY A 268 -6.83 19.52 -9.88
CA GLY A 268 -6.82 19.74 -11.32
C GLY A 268 -6.52 18.50 -12.15
N ASN A 269 -6.05 18.70 -13.39
CA ASN A 269 -5.98 17.63 -14.41
C ASN A 269 -4.58 17.03 -14.58
N GLU A 270 -3.59 17.46 -13.80
CA GLU A 270 -2.25 16.90 -13.90
C GLU A 270 -2.25 15.43 -13.47
N PRO A 271 -1.46 14.57 -14.15
CA PRO A 271 -1.29 13.19 -13.74
C PRO A 271 -0.78 13.10 -12.29
N ASP A 272 -1.47 12.30 -11.49
CA ASP A 272 -1.14 12.04 -10.11
C ASP A 272 -1.62 10.64 -9.74
N GLY A 273 -0.71 9.78 -9.25
CA GLY A 273 -1.01 8.40 -8.89
C GLY A 273 -2.04 8.28 -7.75
N SER A 274 -2.13 9.27 -6.86
CA SER A 274 -3.12 9.26 -5.78
C SER A 274 -4.57 9.34 -6.29
N LYS A 275 -4.81 9.90 -7.47
CA LYS A 275 -6.18 10.00 -8.03
C LYS A 275 -6.80 8.67 -8.42
N TRP A 276 -6.02 7.72 -8.95
CA TRP A 276 -6.53 6.38 -9.20
C TRP A 276 -6.51 5.53 -7.93
N LEU A 277 -5.56 5.79 -7.02
CA LEU A 277 -5.53 5.16 -5.71
C LEU A 277 -6.76 5.54 -4.88
N ASP A 278 -7.23 6.80 -4.95
CA ASP A 278 -8.48 7.25 -4.35
C ASP A 278 -9.69 6.40 -4.79
N VAL A 279 -9.75 6.06 -6.08
CA VAL A 279 -10.80 5.17 -6.60
C VAL A 279 -10.63 3.73 -6.07
N LEU A 280 -9.40 3.25 -5.87
CA LEU A 280 -9.17 1.95 -5.26
C LEU A 280 -9.60 1.94 -3.78
N MET A 281 -9.26 2.99 -3.03
CA MET A 281 -9.69 3.13 -1.62
C MET A 281 -11.22 3.15 -1.50
N LEU A 282 -11.90 3.88 -2.39
CA LEU A 282 -13.36 3.86 -2.49
C LEU A 282 -13.91 2.44 -2.76
N ALA A 283 -13.25 1.67 -3.63
CA ALA A 283 -13.72 0.34 -3.99
C ALA A 283 -13.54 -0.70 -2.88
N VAL A 284 -12.45 -0.60 -2.11
CA VAL A 284 -12.02 -1.65 -1.17
C VAL A 284 -12.35 -1.30 0.28
N LEU A 285 -12.14 -0.04 0.71
CA LEU A 285 -12.11 0.33 2.12
C LEU A 285 -13.10 1.43 2.52
N ASN A 286 -13.78 2.08 1.58
CA ASN A 286 -14.47 3.36 1.79
C ASN A 286 -13.52 4.49 2.22
N GLY A 287 -12.24 4.32 1.93
CA GLY A 287 -11.19 5.26 2.21
C GLY A 287 -11.12 6.40 1.19
N LYS A 288 -10.14 7.28 1.37
CA LYS A 288 -10.06 8.51 0.59
C LYS A 288 -8.66 9.09 0.57
N GLU A 289 -8.15 9.36 -0.63
CA GLU A 289 -6.99 10.24 -0.79
C GLU A 289 -7.40 11.71 -0.66
N ARG A 290 -6.51 12.54 -0.13
CA ARG A 290 -6.87 13.91 0.23
C ARG A 290 -5.96 14.95 -0.40
N THR A 291 -6.55 16.05 -0.85
CA THR A 291 -5.82 17.27 -1.21
C THR A 291 -5.27 17.96 0.06
N GLU A 292 -4.32 18.87 -0.10
CA GLU A 292 -3.79 19.66 1.04
C GLU A 292 -4.90 20.36 1.83
N ALA A 293 -5.91 20.92 1.15
CA ALA A 293 -7.04 21.58 1.82
C ALA A 293 -7.81 20.60 2.70
N GLN A 294 -8.11 19.39 2.18
CA GLN A 294 -8.81 18.35 2.92
C GLN A 294 -7.97 17.79 4.08
N TRP A 295 -6.64 17.67 3.91
CA TRP A 295 -5.73 17.32 5.00
C TRP A 295 -5.76 18.34 6.13
N ARG A 296 -5.78 19.63 5.82
CA ARG A 296 -5.90 20.71 6.83
C ARG A 296 -7.21 20.62 7.61
N GLU A 297 -8.32 20.36 6.92
CA GLU A 297 -9.63 20.17 7.56
C GLU A 297 -9.64 18.93 8.46
N LEU A 298 -9.10 17.80 8.00
CA LEU A 298 -9.02 16.56 8.76
C LEU A 298 -8.15 16.70 10.02
N LEU A 299 -6.94 17.29 9.88
CA LEU A 299 -6.04 17.51 11.01
C LEU A 299 -6.68 18.41 12.07
N ALA A 300 -7.34 19.49 11.66
CA ALA A 300 -8.07 20.37 12.57
C ALA A 300 -9.21 19.64 13.28
N ALA A 301 -9.99 18.80 12.58
CA ALA A 301 -11.03 17.96 13.17
C ALA A 301 -10.48 16.93 14.17
N GLY A 302 -9.21 16.52 13.98
CA GLY A 302 -8.46 15.62 14.86
C GLY A 302 -7.77 16.30 16.05
N GLY A 303 -7.74 17.64 16.10
CA GLY A 303 -7.07 18.42 17.14
C GLY A 303 -5.58 18.63 16.89
N PHE A 304 -5.17 18.70 15.62
CA PHE A 304 -3.80 18.97 15.20
C PHE A 304 -3.72 20.18 14.27
N GLU A 305 -2.60 20.92 14.33
CA GLU A 305 -2.26 21.99 13.42
C GLU A 305 -1.13 21.53 12.49
N PRO A 306 -1.30 21.61 11.15
CA PRO A 306 -0.23 21.26 10.22
C PRO A 306 0.90 22.31 10.28
N VAL A 307 2.13 21.81 10.42
CA VAL A 307 3.37 22.63 10.39
C VAL A 307 3.89 22.69 8.96
N ARG A 308 3.92 21.54 8.27
CA ARG A 308 4.53 21.43 6.95
C ARG A 308 3.88 20.33 6.12
N PHE A 309 3.77 20.59 4.82
CA PHE A 309 3.52 19.60 3.79
C PHE A 309 4.76 19.47 2.91
N HIS A 310 5.35 18.31 2.85
CA HIS A 310 6.53 18.03 2.03
C HIS A 310 6.34 16.70 1.29
N GLU A 311 6.07 16.76 -0.01
CA GLU A 311 5.75 15.60 -0.86
C GLU A 311 4.66 14.71 -0.24
N ALA A 312 5.02 13.52 0.26
CA ALA A 312 4.11 12.62 0.95
C ALA A 312 4.50 12.47 2.44
N LEU A 313 4.92 13.57 3.07
CA LEU A 313 5.09 13.71 4.51
C LEU A 313 4.34 14.95 4.97
N ILE A 314 3.42 14.77 5.88
CA ILE A 314 2.69 15.85 6.56
C ILE A 314 3.16 15.87 8.01
N GLU A 315 3.71 17.01 8.43
CA GLU A 315 4.08 17.25 9.82
C GLU A 315 3.01 18.11 10.49
N ALA A 316 2.55 17.68 11.66
CA ALA A 316 1.59 18.43 12.46
C ALA A 316 1.95 18.37 13.95
N VAL A 317 1.42 19.30 14.72
CA VAL A 317 1.56 19.36 16.19
C VAL A 317 0.19 19.42 16.85
N PRO A 318 0.04 19.00 18.11
CA PRO A 318 -1.19 19.18 18.86
C PRO A 318 -1.63 20.64 18.83
N ALA A 319 -2.88 20.88 18.45
CA ALA A 319 -3.46 22.22 18.55
C ALA A 319 -3.48 22.69 20.01
N ALA A 320 -3.25 23.98 20.25
CA ALA A 320 -3.34 24.56 21.58
C ALA A 320 -4.76 24.36 22.13
N ASP A 321 -4.86 23.98 23.40
CA ASP A 321 -6.15 23.89 24.06
C ASP A 321 -6.74 25.30 24.11
N GLY A 322 -7.86 25.49 23.38
CA GLY A 322 -8.57 26.76 23.28
C GLY A 322 -9.33 27.15 24.53
#